data_e0d7a55489ec2c9cead03632a652b204
#
_entry.id   e0d7a55489ec2c9cead03632a652b204
#
_cell.length_a   1.000
_cell.length_b   1.000
_cell.length_c   1.000
_cell.angle_alpha   90.00
_cell.angle_beta   90.00
_cell.angle_gamma   90.00
#
_symmetry.space_group_name_H-M   'P 1'
#
loop_
_entity.id
_entity.type
_entity.pdbx_description
1 polymer ?
#
loop_
_entity_poly.entity_id
_entity_poly.type
_entity_poly.pdbx_seq_one_letter_code
_entity_poly.pdbx_strand_id
1 'polypeptide(L)'
;MNTNKLLTLGASTALSLTLLSSCVIAIGSNKEQNTTYAPNGRVAYAMSPTLGGKLFTAAWIQRSAEYKALCQQAYNVATERLLAATQKPLAAGEKRWAIVTDIDETIIDNSANSVYQALKGEDYSQPSWDRWCDQADAVALQGAVEFFRKADALGVDIYYISNRDEVNRAGTKKNLRDLGFPQVEDSHFMFKDKSSDKTSRRNEVLKTHNILMLLGDNLGDFDHFFDVRNEAVRDQGVLRFAAEFGKRFIVLPNPNYGAWEPAMNGGYPDLKTKDGKLTTILRTQRK
;
A
#
# COMPACT_ATOMS: atom_id res chain seq x y z
N MET A 1 -0.47 55.11 68.63
CA MET A 1 -1.34 55.96 67.81
C MET A 1 -1.53 55.32 66.49
N ASN A 2 -2.78 55.11 66.08
CA ASN A 2 -3.35 54.61 64.82
C ASN A 2 -3.32 53.11 64.57
N THR A 3 -4.28 52.61 64.83
CA THR A 3 -5.40 51.71 64.51
C THR A 3 -5.37 51.09 63.13
N ASN A 4 -5.22 49.75 63.12
CA ASN A 4 -5.46 48.86 61.98
C ASN A 4 -6.92 48.49 61.88
N LYS A 5 -7.48 48.66 60.71
CA LYS A 5 -8.75 48.00 60.34
C LYS A 5 -8.47 46.81 59.40
N LEU A 6 -8.75 45.60 59.87
CA LEU A 6 -8.89 44.40 59.07
C LEU A 6 -10.15 44.48 58.20
N LEU A 7 -10.00 44.26 56.90
CA LEU A 7 -11.10 43.95 55.99
C LEU A 7 -10.96 42.49 55.55
N THR A 8 -11.84 41.65 56.02
CA THR A 8 -12.04 40.29 55.57
C THR A 8 -12.81 40.27 54.28
N LEU A 9 -12.19 39.84 53.18
CA LEU A 9 -12.93 39.48 51.95
C LEU A 9 -13.17 37.98 51.99
N GLY A 10 -14.47 37.65 52.02
CA GLY A 10 -14.92 36.27 51.84
C GLY A 10 -14.83 35.85 50.36
N ALA A 11 -14.06 34.82 50.10
CA ALA A 11 -14.00 34.17 48.80
C ALA A 11 -15.12 33.12 48.71
N SER A 12 -16.16 33.42 47.92
CA SER A 12 -17.16 32.43 47.54
C SER A 12 -16.63 31.59 46.39
N THR A 13 -16.28 30.35 46.69
CA THR A 13 -15.96 29.33 45.66
C THR A 13 -17.25 28.86 45.02
N ALA A 14 -17.53 29.35 43.83
CA ALA A 14 -18.58 28.78 42.98
C ALA A 14 -18.04 27.51 42.34
N LEU A 15 -18.53 26.38 42.81
CA LEU A 15 -18.26 25.05 42.21
C LEU A 15 -19.13 24.92 40.97
N SER A 16 -18.59 25.19 39.79
CA SER A 16 -19.27 24.94 38.51
C SER A 16 -19.23 23.45 38.20
N LEU A 17 -20.38 22.78 38.45
CA LEU A 17 -20.63 21.44 37.93
C LEU A 17 -20.81 21.55 36.42
N THR A 18 -19.82 21.18 35.64
CA THR A 18 -20.00 20.94 34.20
C THR A 18 -20.70 19.60 34.03
N LEU A 19 -21.99 19.66 33.76
CA LEU A 19 -22.77 18.53 33.29
C LEU A 19 -22.23 18.13 31.90
N LEU A 20 -21.54 16.99 31.83
CA LEU A 20 -21.25 16.33 30.57
C LEU A 20 -22.56 15.80 30.00
N SER A 21 -23.21 16.60 29.18
CA SER A 21 -24.37 16.19 28.40
C SER A 21 -23.86 15.31 27.25
N SER A 22 -23.92 14.00 27.43
CA SER A 22 -23.76 13.04 26.33
C SER A 22 -25.03 13.08 25.48
N CYS A 23 -25.02 13.89 24.43
CA CYS A 23 -26.06 13.83 23.40
C CYS A 23 -25.87 12.51 22.62
N VAL A 24 -26.69 11.51 22.96
CA VAL A 24 -26.97 10.38 22.08
C VAL A 24 -27.95 10.87 21.03
N ILE A 25 -27.50 11.09 19.82
CA ILE A 25 -28.38 11.39 18.69
C ILE A 25 -28.91 10.05 18.17
N ALA A 26 -30.21 9.83 18.32
CA ALA A 26 -30.92 8.69 17.74
C ALA A 26 -30.92 8.82 16.20
N ILE A 27 -30.47 7.78 15.53
CA ILE A 27 -30.32 7.71 14.07
C ILE A 27 -31.61 7.17 13.48
N GLY A 28 -32.24 7.97 12.60
CA GLY A 28 -33.32 7.51 11.73
C GLY A 28 -32.78 6.56 10.66
N SER A 29 -33.54 5.49 10.42
CA SER A 29 -33.22 4.44 9.45
C SER A 29 -33.24 4.96 8.02
N ASN A 30 -32.09 5.28 7.46
CA ASN A 30 -31.83 5.28 6.02
C ASN A 30 -30.39 4.88 5.78
N LYS A 31 -30.15 4.17 4.67
CA LYS A 31 -28.92 3.53 4.21
C LYS A 31 -27.72 4.49 4.09
N GLU A 32 -27.28 5.07 5.19
CA GLU A 32 -26.07 5.88 5.25
C GLU A 32 -25.13 5.30 6.30
N GLN A 33 -23.88 5.20 5.93
CA GLN A 33 -22.80 4.70 6.75
C GLN A 33 -22.76 5.41 8.11
N ASN A 34 -22.59 4.64 9.18
CA ASN A 34 -22.49 5.12 10.56
C ASN A 34 -21.27 6.03 10.77
N THR A 35 -21.35 7.25 10.33
CA THR A 35 -20.38 8.29 10.67
C THR A 35 -20.89 9.06 11.88
N THR A 36 -20.35 8.76 13.06
CA THR A 36 -20.59 9.57 14.26
C THR A 36 -19.59 10.73 14.28
N TYR A 37 -20.08 11.96 14.25
CA TYR A 37 -19.25 13.15 14.43
C TYR A 37 -19.07 13.44 15.92
N ALA A 38 -17.83 13.58 16.38
CA ALA A 38 -17.55 14.10 17.70
C ALA A 38 -17.91 15.61 17.75
N PRO A 39 -18.23 16.18 18.94
CA PRO A 39 -18.63 17.58 19.09
C PRO A 39 -17.65 18.63 18.55
N ASN A 40 -16.42 18.22 18.25
CA ASN A 40 -15.36 19.07 17.69
C ASN A 40 -15.20 18.91 16.16
N GLY A 41 -16.17 18.33 15.46
CA GLY A 41 -16.15 18.12 13.99
C GLY A 41 -15.20 17.02 13.53
N ARG A 42 -14.60 16.24 14.42
CA ARG A 42 -13.79 15.08 14.06
C ARG A 42 -14.70 13.88 13.83
N VAL A 43 -14.47 13.17 12.75
CA VAL A 43 -15.17 11.91 12.44
C VAL A 43 -14.70 10.83 13.41
N ALA A 44 -15.64 10.22 14.14
CA ALA A 44 -15.32 9.08 14.99
C ALA A 44 -15.35 7.79 14.16
N TYR A 45 -14.19 7.24 13.86
CA TYR A 45 -14.03 5.96 13.11
C TYR A 45 -14.18 4.72 13.99
N ALA A 46 -14.67 4.87 15.19
CA ALA A 46 -14.66 3.84 16.25
C ALA A 46 -15.44 2.55 15.92
N MET A 47 -16.05 2.44 14.72
CA MET A 47 -16.98 1.35 14.43
C MET A 47 -16.53 0.35 13.36
N SER A 48 -15.44 0.62 12.61
CA SER A 48 -14.93 -0.32 11.59
C SER A 48 -13.50 -0.73 11.89
N PRO A 49 -13.28 -1.98 12.37
CA PRO A 49 -11.94 -2.55 12.55
C PRO A 49 -11.10 -2.53 11.27
N THR A 50 -11.71 -2.80 10.11
CA THR A 50 -11.03 -2.79 8.82
C THR A 50 -10.49 -1.41 8.48
N LEU A 51 -11.31 -0.36 8.60
CA LEU A 51 -10.88 1.02 8.31
C LEU A 51 -9.86 1.52 9.33
N GLY A 52 -10.05 1.18 10.61
CA GLY A 52 -9.05 1.45 11.65
C GLY A 52 -7.72 0.77 11.36
N GLY A 53 -7.77 -0.48 10.90
CA GLY A 53 -6.59 -1.23 10.44
C GLY A 53 -5.89 -0.54 9.28
N LYS A 54 -6.62 -0.06 8.27
CA LYS A 54 -6.05 0.69 7.13
C LYS A 54 -5.39 2.00 7.56
N LEU A 55 -5.99 2.73 8.49
CA LEU A 55 -5.36 3.94 9.05
C LEU A 55 -4.08 3.60 9.81
N PHE A 56 -4.08 2.53 10.60
CA PHE A 56 -2.91 2.14 11.38
C PHE A 56 -1.77 1.64 10.49
N THR A 57 -2.07 0.83 9.48
CA THR A 57 -1.06 0.36 8.51
C THR A 57 -0.54 1.50 7.63
N ALA A 58 -1.39 2.45 7.22
CA ALA A 58 -0.95 3.65 6.53
C ALA A 58 -0.03 4.53 7.42
N ALA A 59 -0.33 4.65 8.72
CA ALA A 59 0.55 5.34 9.65
C ALA A 59 1.92 4.65 9.76
N TRP A 60 1.95 3.30 9.78
CA TRP A 60 3.20 2.54 9.77
C TRP A 60 3.99 2.75 8.47
N ILE A 61 3.34 2.71 7.31
CA ILE A 61 3.96 2.97 6.00
C ILE A 61 4.58 4.38 5.97
N GLN A 62 3.81 5.40 6.33
CA GLN A 62 4.24 6.80 6.19
C GLN A 62 5.24 7.24 7.26
N ARG A 63 5.18 6.68 8.46
CA ARG A 63 5.86 7.26 9.64
C ARG A 63 6.94 6.37 10.25
N SER A 64 6.90 5.04 10.04
CA SER A 64 7.88 4.17 10.70
C SER A 64 9.22 4.14 9.96
N ALA A 65 10.30 4.10 10.71
CA ALA A 65 11.63 3.85 10.18
C ALA A 65 11.79 2.38 9.74
N GLU A 66 11.09 1.47 10.38
CA GLU A 66 11.10 0.04 10.10
C GLU A 66 10.58 -0.27 8.71
N TYR A 67 9.48 0.38 8.27
CA TYR A 67 8.98 0.25 6.90
C TYR A 67 10.03 0.70 5.88
N LYS A 68 10.61 1.88 6.10
CA LYS A 68 11.67 2.42 5.23
C LYS A 68 12.89 1.50 5.17
N ALA A 69 13.28 0.92 6.32
CA ALA A 69 14.39 -0.02 6.39
C ALA A 69 14.10 -1.32 5.62
N LEU A 70 12.87 -1.84 5.68
CA LEU A 70 12.46 -3.02 4.91
C LEU A 70 12.48 -2.75 3.40
N CYS A 71 11.97 -1.60 2.95
CA CYS A 71 12.05 -1.19 1.56
C CYS A 71 13.51 -1.05 1.10
N GLN A 72 14.35 -0.37 1.88
CA GLN A 72 15.77 -0.22 1.59
C GLN A 72 16.48 -1.57 1.52
N GLN A 73 16.17 -2.51 2.44
CA GLN A 73 16.72 -3.88 2.41
C GLN A 73 16.35 -4.61 1.13
N ALA A 74 15.09 -4.53 0.69
CA ALA A 74 14.64 -5.14 -0.56
C ALA A 74 15.43 -4.60 -1.77
N TYR A 75 15.61 -3.28 -1.86
CA TYR A 75 16.39 -2.66 -2.94
C TYR A 75 17.89 -2.90 -2.84
N ASN A 76 18.45 -3.06 -1.64
CA ASN A 76 19.84 -3.49 -1.47
C ASN A 76 20.05 -4.90 -2.03
N VAL A 77 19.16 -5.85 -1.68
CA VAL A 77 19.21 -7.22 -2.23
C VAL A 77 19.05 -7.19 -3.75
N ALA A 78 18.10 -6.42 -4.28
CA ALA A 78 17.93 -6.25 -5.72
C ALA A 78 19.21 -5.70 -6.39
N THR A 79 19.86 -4.73 -5.76
CA THR A 79 21.12 -4.14 -6.26
C THR A 79 22.26 -5.16 -6.30
N GLU A 80 22.40 -5.98 -5.27
CA GLU A 80 23.43 -7.06 -5.28
C GLU A 80 23.19 -8.04 -6.42
N ARG A 81 21.92 -8.44 -6.68
CA ARG A 81 21.59 -9.34 -7.79
C ARG A 81 21.82 -8.69 -9.15
N LEU A 82 21.44 -7.42 -9.29
CA LEU A 82 21.69 -6.63 -10.49
C LEU A 82 23.20 -6.59 -10.82
N LEU A 83 24.00 -6.19 -9.86
CA LEU A 83 25.46 -6.10 -10.04
C LEU A 83 26.09 -7.45 -10.38
N ALA A 84 25.67 -8.53 -9.71
CA ALA A 84 26.17 -9.86 -10.00
C ALA A 84 25.85 -10.33 -11.44
N ALA A 85 24.63 -10.02 -11.92
CA ALA A 85 24.23 -10.41 -13.29
C ALA A 85 24.91 -9.57 -14.37
N THR A 86 25.20 -8.30 -14.10
CA THR A 86 25.80 -7.37 -15.08
C THR A 86 27.33 -7.34 -15.06
N GLN A 87 27.98 -8.14 -14.21
CA GLN A 87 29.45 -8.24 -14.16
C GLN A 87 30.08 -8.69 -15.49
N LYS A 88 29.36 -9.49 -16.24
CA LYS A 88 29.84 -10.00 -17.54
C LYS A 88 28.97 -9.41 -18.66
N PRO A 89 29.59 -8.93 -19.74
CA PRO A 89 28.83 -8.55 -20.94
C PRO A 89 28.02 -9.74 -21.46
N LEU A 90 26.85 -9.46 -22.03
CA LEU A 90 26.07 -10.46 -22.74
C LEU A 90 26.85 -10.93 -23.97
N ALA A 91 26.80 -12.23 -24.27
CA ALA A 91 27.35 -12.76 -25.49
C ALA A 91 26.57 -12.26 -26.73
N ALA A 92 27.20 -12.29 -27.87
CA ALA A 92 26.54 -11.90 -29.12
C ALA A 92 25.32 -12.82 -29.38
N GLY A 93 24.15 -12.21 -29.57
CA GLY A 93 22.88 -12.89 -29.79
C GLY A 93 22.12 -13.28 -28.53
N GLU A 94 22.65 -13.06 -27.34
CA GLU A 94 21.88 -13.21 -26.08
C GLU A 94 20.85 -12.10 -25.93
N LYS A 95 19.68 -12.47 -25.37
CA LYS A 95 18.64 -11.51 -25.03
C LYS A 95 19.15 -10.55 -23.94
N ARG A 96 18.80 -9.27 -24.06
CA ARG A 96 19.09 -8.25 -23.05
C ARG A 96 18.45 -8.60 -21.71
N TRP A 97 19.04 -8.09 -20.65
CA TRP A 97 18.44 -8.17 -19.33
C TRP A 97 17.28 -7.21 -19.19
N ALA A 98 16.22 -7.66 -18.53
CA ALA A 98 15.13 -6.82 -18.10
C ALA A 98 14.82 -7.03 -16.62
N ILE A 99 14.36 -5.96 -15.98
CA ILE A 99 13.68 -5.96 -14.69
C ILE A 99 12.20 -5.73 -14.94
N VAL A 100 11.35 -6.54 -14.34
CA VAL A 100 9.91 -6.31 -14.32
C VAL A 100 9.52 -5.86 -12.92
N THR A 101 8.82 -4.76 -12.81
CA THR A 101 8.34 -4.22 -11.54
C THR A 101 6.84 -3.95 -11.57
N ASP A 102 6.16 -4.21 -10.46
CA ASP A 102 4.90 -3.56 -10.17
C ASP A 102 5.14 -2.08 -9.83
N ILE A 103 4.06 -1.31 -9.69
CA ILE A 103 4.10 0.12 -9.39
C ILE A 103 3.65 0.39 -7.97
N ASP A 104 2.41 -0.01 -7.64
CA ASP A 104 1.70 0.35 -6.42
C ASP A 104 2.27 -0.38 -5.21
N GLU A 105 2.64 0.32 -4.15
CA GLU A 105 3.29 -0.20 -2.94
C GLU A 105 4.57 -1.02 -3.22
N THR A 106 5.03 -0.94 -4.46
CA THR A 106 6.30 -1.52 -4.90
C THR A 106 7.35 -0.44 -5.12
N ILE A 107 7.04 0.56 -5.94
CA ILE A 107 7.97 1.67 -6.22
C ILE A 107 7.45 3.02 -5.73
N ILE A 108 6.13 3.16 -5.56
CA ILE A 108 5.47 4.35 -5.00
C ILE A 108 4.49 3.97 -3.89
N ASP A 109 4.28 4.89 -2.95
CA ASP A 109 3.39 4.77 -1.79
C ASP A 109 2.06 5.45 -2.07
N ASN A 110 0.97 4.68 -2.09
CA ASN A 110 -0.39 5.17 -2.26
C ASN A 110 -1.20 5.20 -0.96
N SER A 111 -0.56 5.01 0.18
CA SER A 111 -1.24 4.96 1.48
C SER A 111 -2.06 6.22 1.79
N ALA A 112 -1.70 7.37 1.18
CA ALA A 112 -2.47 8.60 1.31
C ALA A 112 -3.91 8.46 0.77
N ASN A 113 -4.11 7.72 -0.35
CA ASN A 113 -5.44 7.42 -0.85
C ASN A 113 -6.21 6.49 0.09
N SER A 114 -5.55 5.48 0.68
CA SER A 114 -6.17 4.62 1.68
C SER A 114 -6.64 5.40 2.91
N VAL A 115 -5.83 6.35 3.39
CA VAL A 115 -6.22 7.26 4.47
C VAL A 115 -7.45 8.09 4.07
N TYR A 116 -7.43 8.70 2.89
CA TYR A 116 -8.54 9.50 2.40
C TYR A 116 -9.85 8.71 2.32
N GLN A 117 -9.81 7.47 1.80
CA GLN A 117 -10.98 6.60 1.72
C GLN A 117 -11.47 6.18 3.11
N ALA A 118 -10.57 5.71 3.98
CA ALA A 118 -10.92 5.31 5.34
C ALA A 118 -11.56 6.47 6.14
N LEU A 119 -11.04 7.71 5.99
CA LEU A 119 -11.61 8.89 6.60
C LEU A 119 -13.01 9.26 6.06
N LYS A 120 -13.38 8.77 4.90
CA LYS A 120 -14.74 8.87 4.33
C LYS A 120 -15.65 7.69 4.71
N GLY A 121 -15.15 6.72 5.45
CA GLY A 121 -15.90 5.49 5.76
C GLY A 121 -15.94 4.51 4.60
N GLU A 122 -15.06 4.64 3.62
CA GLU A 122 -14.96 3.78 2.43
C GLU A 122 -13.72 2.88 2.52
N ASP A 123 -13.84 1.63 2.04
CA ASP A 123 -12.69 0.73 1.92
C ASP A 123 -11.93 0.96 0.61
N TYR A 124 -12.61 0.80 -0.52
CA TYR A 124 -12.08 1.07 -1.86
C TYR A 124 -13.17 1.62 -2.77
N SER A 125 -12.79 2.55 -3.64
CA SER A 125 -13.65 3.12 -4.65
C SER A 125 -12.84 3.44 -5.89
N GLN A 126 -13.19 2.84 -7.05
CA GLN A 126 -12.51 3.09 -8.32
C GLN A 126 -12.47 4.57 -8.71
N PRO A 127 -13.55 5.36 -8.58
CA PRO A 127 -13.49 6.79 -8.88
C PRO A 127 -12.53 7.57 -7.96
N SER A 128 -12.35 7.12 -6.71
CA SER A 128 -11.35 7.72 -5.80
C SER A 128 -9.93 7.36 -6.21
N TRP A 129 -9.73 6.12 -6.62
CA TRP A 129 -8.46 5.63 -7.13
C TRP A 129 -8.03 6.37 -8.40
N ASP A 130 -8.94 6.53 -9.36
CA ASP A 130 -8.66 7.24 -10.61
C ASP A 130 -8.25 8.69 -10.35
N ARG A 131 -8.98 9.41 -9.47
CA ARG A 131 -8.59 10.76 -9.06
C ARG A 131 -7.21 10.82 -8.41
N TRP A 132 -6.88 9.84 -7.56
CA TRP A 132 -5.57 9.75 -6.95
C TRP A 132 -4.46 9.58 -7.99
N CYS A 133 -4.65 8.67 -8.94
CA CYS A 133 -3.70 8.46 -10.03
C CYS A 133 -3.51 9.72 -10.89
N ASP A 134 -4.61 10.46 -11.17
CA ASP A 134 -4.57 11.70 -11.95
C ASP A 134 -3.84 12.83 -11.22
N GLN A 135 -3.90 12.88 -9.90
CA GLN A 135 -3.15 13.86 -9.10
C GLN A 135 -1.62 13.68 -9.25
N ALA A 136 -1.17 12.46 -9.51
CA ALA A 136 0.25 12.13 -9.67
C ALA A 136 1.12 12.58 -8.47
N ASP A 137 0.61 12.38 -7.24
CA ASP A 137 1.20 12.92 -5.99
C ASP A 137 1.73 11.81 -5.06
N ALA A 138 1.79 10.57 -5.52
CA ALA A 138 2.40 9.49 -4.76
C ALA A 138 3.91 9.70 -4.63
N VAL A 139 4.47 9.34 -3.46
CA VAL A 139 5.89 9.47 -3.17
C VAL A 139 6.64 8.16 -3.47
N ALA A 140 7.92 8.24 -3.81
CA ALA A 140 8.72 7.03 -4.04
C ALA A 140 8.99 6.27 -2.74
N LEU A 141 9.01 4.93 -2.82
CA LEU A 141 9.50 4.11 -1.73
C LEU A 141 11.01 4.30 -1.54
N GLN A 142 11.46 4.15 -0.28
CA GLN A 142 12.86 4.28 0.07
C GLN A 142 13.74 3.31 -0.74
N GLY A 143 14.74 3.83 -1.43
CA GLY A 143 15.69 3.07 -2.26
C GLY A 143 15.23 2.80 -3.70
N ALA A 144 13.95 3.01 -4.03
CA ALA A 144 13.40 2.67 -5.34
C ALA A 144 14.08 3.44 -6.49
N VAL A 145 14.03 4.77 -6.46
CA VAL A 145 14.56 5.61 -7.54
C VAL A 145 16.05 5.35 -7.79
N GLU A 146 16.82 5.21 -6.73
CA GLU A 146 18.26 4.94 -6.82
C GLU A 146 18.55 3.59 -7.48
N PHE A 147 17.80 2.56 -7.12
CA PHE A 147 17.92 1.22 -7.70
C PHE A 147 17.61 1.23 -9.20
N PHE A 148 16.49 1.82 -9.62
CA PHE A 148 16.09 1.83 -11.02
C PHE A 148 17.01 2.71 -11.88
N ARG A 149 17.48 3.83 -11.38
CA ARG A 149 18.51 4.63 -12.07
C ARG A 149 19.83 3.85 -12.25
N LYS A 150 20.19 3.06 -11.24
CA LYS A 150 21.38 2.20 -11.36
C LYS A 150 21.18 1.10 -12.40
N ALA A 151 20.00 0.49 -12.46
CA ALA A 151 19.67 -0.52 -13.47
C ALA A 151 19.75 0.07 -14.90
N ASP A 152 19.17 1.25 -15.09
CA ASP A 152 19.22 2.00 -16.34
C ASP A 152 20.66 2.32 -16.77
N ALA A 153 21.48 2.84 -15.84
CA ALA A 153 22.89 3.14 -16.10
C ALA A 153 23.73 1.90 -16.47
N LEU A 154 23.29 0.70 -16.07
CA LEU A 154 23.89 -0.59 -16.42
C LEU A 154 23.31 -1.18 -17.71
N GLY A 155 22.43 -0.46 -18.41
CA GLY A 155 21.82 -0.89 -19.67
C GLY A 155 20.78 -2.00 -19.52
N VAL A 156 20.16 -2.14 -18.35
CA VAL A 156 19.07 -3.08 -18.10
C VAL A 156 17.74 -2.41 -18.42
N ASP A 157 16.90 -3.08 -19.21
CA ASP A 157 15.57 -2.57 -19.55
C ASP A 157 14.60 -2.75 -18.38
N ILE A 158 13.74 -1.77 -18.14
CA ILE A 158 12.78 -1.76 -17.03
C ILE A 158 11.36 -1.80 -17.60
N TYR A 159 10.56 -2.77 -17.16
CA TYR A 159 9.16 -2.88 -17.53
C TYR A 159 8.26 -2.69 -16.31
N TYR A 160 7.40 -1.69 -16.39
CA TYR A 160 6.40 -1.35 -15.39
C TYR A 160 5.10 -2.10 -15.71
N ILE A 161 4.83 -3.20 -15.00
CA ILE A 161 3.64 -4.05 -15.22
C ILE A 161 2.68 -3.86 -14.05
N SER A 162 1.67 -3.03 -14.23
CA SER A 162 0.73 -2.65 -13.16
C SER A 162 -0.69 -3.13 -13.44
N ASN A 163 -1.45 -3.35 -12.38
CA ASN A 163 -2.90 -3.60 -12.44
C ASN A 163 -3.75 -2.31 -12.39
N ARG A 164 -3.15 -1.15 -12.54
CA ARG A 164 -3.86 0.09 -12.85
C ARG A 164 -4.59 -0.05 -14.20
N ASP A 165 -5.74 0.57 -14.32
CA ASP A 165 -6.48 0.63 -15.58
C ASP A 165 -5.82 1.60 -16.57
N GLU A 166 -6.09 1.42 -17.87
CA GLU A 166 -5.48 2.24 -18.92
C GLU A 166 -5.77 3.74 -18.76
N VAL A 167 -6.93 4.10 -18.19
CA VAL A 167 -7.28 5.50 -17.89
C VAL A 167 -6.26 6.17 -16.96
N ASN A 168 -5.58 5.43 -16.13
CA ASN A 168 -4.58 5.95 -15.19
C ASN A 168 -3.17 6.14 -15.79
N ARG A 169 -2.95 5.79 -17.06
CA ARG A 169 -1.63 5.81 -17.72
C ARG A 169 -0.96 7.18 -17.63
N ALA A 170 -1.67 8.24 -17.99
CA ALA A 170 -1.10 9.58 -18.06
C ALA A 170 -0.61 10.08 -16.69
N GLY A 171 -1.46 9.97 -15.66
CA GLY A 171 -1.11 10.35 -14.29
C GLY A 171 0.02 9.49 -13.71
N THR A 172 0.00 8.17 -13.99
CA THR A 172 1.08 7.26 -13.57
C THR A 172 2.42 7.67 -14.16
N LYS A 173 2.49 7.88 -15.47
CA LYS A 173 3.73 8.29 -16.15
C LYS A 173 4.21 9.66 -15.68
N LYS A 174 3.28 10.60 -15.46
CA LYS A 174 3.62 11.90 -14.89
C LYS A 174 4.28 11.74 -13.52
N ASN A 175 3.65 10.98 -12.62
CA ASN A 175 4.18 10.78 -11.27
C ASN A 175 5.57 10.15 -11.28
N LEU A 176 5.79 9.09 -12.07
CA LEU A 176 7.10 8.42 -12.15
C LEU A 176 8.18 9.33 -12.73
N ARG A 177 7.86 10.15 -13.75
CA ARG A 177 8.81 11.15 -14.29
C ARG A 177 9.17 12.20 -13.25
N ASP A 178 8.19 12.76 -12.55
CA ASP A 178 8.40 13.78 -11.54
C ASP A 178 9.27 13.28 -10.39
N LEU A 179 9.14 11.99 -10.04
CA LEU A 179 9.99 11.31 -9.06
C LEU A 179 11.39 10.96 -9.63
N GLY A 180 11.56 10.99 -10.94
CA GLY A 180 12.82 10.72 -11.63
C GLY A 180 13.12 9.25 -11.87
N PHE A 181 12.09 8.41 -12.01
CA PHE A 181 12.25 7.05 -12.52
C PHE A 181 12.66 7.06 -13.98
N PRO A 182 13.55 6.15 -14.41
CA PRO A 182 14.01 6.07 -15.81
C PRO A 182 13.01 5.31 -16.70
N GLN A 183 13.21 5.39 -18.01
CA GLN A 183 12.50 4.60 -19.04
C GLN A 183 10.97 4.71 -18.95
N VAL A 184 10.46 5.95 -18.74
CA VAL A 184 9.02 6.23 -18.57
C VAL A 184 8.37 6.51 -19.94
N GLU A 185 8.68 5.71 -20.96
CA GLU A 185 8.07 5.69 -22.28
C GLU A 185 6.98 4.62 -22.35
N ASP A 186 6.05 4.77 -23.32
CA ASP A 186 4.90 3.86 -23.43
C ASP A 186 5.29 2.40 -23.67
N SER A 187 6.40 2.14 -24.36
CA SER A 187 6.93 0.81 -24.63
C SER A 187 7.33 0.02 -23.37
N HIS A 188 7.55 0.72 -22.26
CA HIS A 188 7.95 0.13 -20.99
C HIS A 188 6.78 -0.11 -20.01
N PHE A 189 5.54 0.28 -20.40
CA PHE A 189 4.35 0.15 -19.55
C PHE A 189 3.37 -0.88 -20.08
N MET A 190 2.96 -1.78 -19.19
CA MET A 190 1.88 -2.73 -19.44
C MET A 190 0.84 -2.62 -18.32
N PHE A 191 -0.26 -1.92 -18.62
CA PHE A 191 -1.40 -1.75 -17.72
C PHE A 191 -2.32 -2.98 -17.76
N LYS A 192 -3.27 -3.04 -16.84
CA LYS A 192 -4.27 -4.10 -16.80
C LYS A 192 -5.15 -4.03 -18.07
N ASP A 193 -5.28 -5.17 -18.72
CA ASP A 193 -6.25 -5.38 -19.80
C ASP A 193 -7.51 -6.05 -19.21
N LYS A 194 -7.68 -7.34 -19.45
CA LYS A 194 -8.87 -8.10 -19.04
C LYS A 194 -8.68 -8.82 -17.70
N SER A 195 -7.45 -9.03 -17.30
CA SER A 195 -7.09 -9.82 -16.13
C SER A 195 -6.07 -9.11 -15.25
N SER A 196 -6.20 -9.29 -13.91
CA SER A 196 -5.18 -8.93 -12.94
C SER A 196 -3.96 -9.84 -12.99
N ASP A 197 -4.07 -11.04 -13.55
CA ASP A 197 -2.93 -11.94 -13.78
C ASP A 197 -1.91 -11.26 -14.71
N LYS A 198 -0.70 -11.12 -14.22
CA LYS A 198 0.41 -10.47 -14.94
C LYS A 198 1.19 -11.42 -15.85
N THR A 199 0.83 -12.70 -15.92
CA THR A 199 1.60 -13.74 -16.64
C THR A 199 1.73 -13.44 -18.12
N SER A 200 0.65 -13.06 -18.80
CA SER A 200 0.69 -12.72 -20.22
C SER A 200 1.63 -11.55 -20.50
N ARG A 201 1.57 -10.52 -19.67
CA ARG A 201 2.42 -9.32 -19.78
C ARG A 201 3.89 -9.63 -19.52
N ARG A 202 4.22 -10.48 -18.52
CA ARG A 202 5.59 -10.98 -18.32
C ARG A 202 6.08 -11.80 -19.50
N ASN A 203 5.22 -12.62 -20.09
CA ASN A 203 5.55 -13.42 -21.28
C ASN A 203 5.87 -12.57 -22.51
N GLU A 204 5.25 -11.39 -22.67
CA GLU A 204 5.64 -10.45 -23.73
C GLU A 204 7.08 -9.97 -23.54
N VAL A 205 7.49 -9.62 -22.33
CA VAL A 205 8.89 -9.24 -22.04
C VAL A 205 9.83 -10.41 -22.32
N LEU A 206 9.47 -11.64 -21.96
CA LEU A 206 10.29 -12.83 -22.19
C LEU A 206 10.52 -13.16 -23.68
N LYS A 207 9.72 -12.63 -24.60
CA LYS A 207 9.97 -12.81 -26.05
C LYS A 207 11.30 -12.19 -26.49
N THR A 208 11.66 -11.06 -25.92
CA THR A 208 12.80 -10.25 -26.31
C THR A 208 13.89 -10.13 -25.24
N HIS A 209 13.57 -10.39 -23.98
CA HIS A 209 14.47 -10.20 -22.85
C HIS A 209 14.60 -11.44 -21.98
N ASN A 210 15.68 -11.49 -21.22
CA ASN A 210 15.83 -12.36 -20.07
C ASN A 210 15.42 -11.56 -18.82
N ILE A 211 14.36 -11.97 -18.12
CA ILE A 211 13.93 -11.30 -16.89
C ILE A 211 14.90 -11.69 -15.77
N LEU A 212 15.67 -10.72 -15.32
CA LEU A 212 16.63 -10.85 -14.23
C LEU A 212 15.92 -11.01 -12.89
N MET A 213 14.96 -10.13 -12.61
CA MET A 213 14.17 -10.16 -11.39
C MET A 213 12.78 -9.55 -11.57
N LEU A 214 11.90 -9.91 -10.67
CA LEU A 214 10.56 -9.38 -10.52
C LEU A 214 10.48 -8.64 -9.17
N LEU A 215 9.96 -7.42 -9.16
CA LEU A 215 9.70 -6.67 -7.92
C LEU A 215 8.20 -6.47 -7.76
N GLY A 216 7.70 -6.68 -6.56
CA GLY A 216 6.27 -6.54 -6.24
C GLY A 216 6.01 -6.57 -4.74
N ASP A 217 4.87 -6.04 -4.33
CA ASP A 217 4.33 -6.16 -2.97
C ASP A 217 3.36 -7.35 -2.86
N ASN A 218 2.90 -7.83 -4.00
CA ASN A 218 1.90 -8.89 -4.10
C ASN A 218 2.47 -10.14 -4.78
N LEU A 219 2.20 -11.32 -4.22
CA LEU A 219 2.79 -12.55 -4.74
C LEU A 219 2.36 -12.88 -6.19
N GLY A 220 1.20 -12.37 -6.66
CA GLY A 220 0.79 -12.46 -8.06
C GLY A 220 1.71 -11.71 -9.05
N ASP A 221 2.54 -10.79 -8.56
CA ASP A 221 3.56 -10.12 -9.36
C ASP A 221 4.66 -11.07 -9.81
N PHE A 222 4.86 -12.16 -9.08
CA PHE A 222 5.93 -13.12 -9.33
C PHE A 222 5.47 -14.32 -10.15
N ASP A 223 4.35 -14.95 -9.77
CA ASP A 223 3.88 -16.16 -10.44
C ASP A 223 2.35 -16.29 -10.35
N HIS A 224 1.73 -16.85 -11.41
CA HIS A 224 0.28 -17.10 -11.48
C HIS A 224 -0.21 -18.09 -10.41
N PHE A 225 0.67 -18.90 -9.85
CA PHE A 225 0.33 -19.81 -8.76
C PHE A 225 -0.28 -19.07 -7.56
N PHE A 226 0.07 -17.81 -7.40
CA PHE A 226 -0.46 -16.96 -6.32
C PHE A 226 -1.76 -16.24 -6.66
N ASP A 227 -2.26 -16.34 -7.90
CA ASP A 227 -3.52 -15.72 -8.33
C ASP A 227 -4.75 -16.54 -7.89
N VAL A 228 -4.77 -16.91 -6.62
CA VAL A 228 -5.83 -17.71 -5.99
C VAL A 228 -6.32 -17.04 -4.71
N ARG A 229 -7.63 -17.21 -4.44
CA ARG A 229 -8.29 -16.70 -3.23
C ARG A 229 -8.33 -17.76 -2.13
N ASN A 230 -7.20 -18.38 -1.86
CA ASN A 230 -7.06 -19.45 -0.86
C ASN A 230 -5.72 -19.30 -0.13
N GLU A 231 -5.76 -19.03 1.16
CA GLU A 231 -4.58 -18.80 2.00
C GLU A 231 -3.64 -20.02 2.00
N ALA A 232 -4.18 -21.22 2.21
CA ALA A 232 -3.35 -22.44 2.29
C ALA A 232 -2.61 -22.73 0.97
N VAL A 233 -3.23 -22.45 -0.17
CA VAL A 233 -2.56 -22.59 -1.48
C VAL A 233 -1.48 -21.53 -1.64
N ARG A 234 -1.74 -20.29 -1.22
CA ARG A 234 -0.73 -19.21 -1.27
C ARG A 234 0.46 -19.53 -0.35
N ASP A 235 0.22 -20.07 0.84
CA ASP A 235 1.27 -20.52 1.78
C ASP A 235 2.11 -21.65 1.18
N GLN A 236 1.48 -22.63 0.52
CA GLN A 236 2.20 -23.67 -0.25
C GLN A 236 3.07 -23.07 -1.35
N GLY A 237 2.59 -22.01 -2.02
CA GLY A 237 3.36 -21.27 -3.00
C GLY A 237 4.62 -20.64 -2.41
N VAL A 238 4.52 -20.05 -1.22
CA VAL A 238 5.71 -19.50 -0.52
C VAL A 238 6.76 -20.58 -0.28
N LEU A 239 6.35 -21.77 0.16
CA LEU A 239 7.26 -22.89 0.35
C LEU A 239 7.86 -23.39 -0.98
N ARG A 240 7.01 -23.50 -2.02
CA ARG A 240 7.42 -23.93 -3.37
C ARG A 240 8.49 -23.02 -3.97
N PHE A 241 8.31 -21.72 -3.85
CA PHE A 241 9.20 -20.71 -4.41
C PHE A 241 10.20 -20.14 -3.41
N ALA A 242 10.39 -20.77 -2.25
CA ALA A 242 11.24 -20.25 -1.17
C ALA A 242 12.66 -19.88 -1.63
N ALA A 243 13.25 -20.62 -2.58
CA ALA A 243 14.57 -20.34 -3.12
C ALA A 243 14.66 -19.13 -4.05
N GLU A 244 13.51 -18.62 -4.53
CA GLU A 244 13.44 -17.47 -5.45
C GLU A 244 13.36 -16.13 -4.69
N PHE A 245 12.81 -16.13 -3.49
CA PHE A 245 12.72 -14.92 -2.67
C PHE A 245 14.11 -14.40 -2.29
N GLY A 246 14.31 -13.09 -2.52
CA GLY A 246 15.63 -12.45 -2.38
C GLY A 246 16.62 -12.79 -3.50
N LYS A 247 16.18 -13.50 -4.55
CA LYS A 247 16.96 -13.74 -5.78
C LYS A 247 16.24 -13.13 -6.99
N ARG A 248 15.26 -13.86 -7.52
CA ARG A 248 14.42 -13.41 -8.64
C ARG A 248 13.18 -12.68 -8.19
N PHE A 249 12.67 -12.98 -7.01
CA PHE A 249 11.47 -12.39 -6.41
C PHE A 249 11.89 -11.44 -5.30
N ILE A 250 11.74 -10.15 -5.52
CA ILE A 250 12.03 -9.09 -4.56
C ILE A 250 10.72 -8.56 -4.02
N VAL A 251 10.40 -8.92 -2.78
CA VAL A 251 9.12 -8.59 -2.14
C VAL A 251 9.25 -7.26 -1.38
N LEU A 252 8.33 -6.35 -1.64
CA LEU A 252 8.15 -5.11 -0.88
C LEU A 252 7.01 -5.31 0.14
N PRO A 253 7.08 -4.71 1.34
CA PRO A 253 6.05 -4.90 2.36
C PRO A 253 4.79 -4.06 2.06
N ASN A 254 3.61 -4.70 2.01
CA ASN A 254 2.33 -4.02 1.96
C ASN A 254 1.32 -4.62 2.96
N PRO A 255 1.15 -4.03 4.13
CA PRO A 255 0.15 -4.45 5.10
C PRO A 255 -1.23 -3.80 4.87
N ASN A 256 -1.37 -2.89 3.91
CA ASN A 256 -2.55 -2.05 3.78
C ASN A 256 -3.64 -2.71 2.91
N TYR A 257 -3.25 -3.38 1.83
CA TYR A 257 -4.14 -4.11 0.93
C TYR A 257 -3.34 -5.12 0.07
N GLY A 258 -4.04 -5.97 -0.67
CA GLY A 258 -3.42 -6.91 -1.58
C GLY A 258 -4.25 -8.17 -1.79
N ALA A 259 -3.79 -9.12 -2.59
CA ALA A 259 -4.48 -10.38 -2.84
C ALA A 259 -4.58 -11.28 -1.59
N TRP A 260 -3.86 -10.96 -0.53
CA TRP A 260 -4.02 -11.61 0.77
C TRP A 260 -5.39 -11.31 1.41
N GLU A 261 -5.95 -10.10 1.20
CA GLU A 261 -7.28 -9.76 1.71
C GLU A 261 -8.40 -10.67 1.14
N PRO A 262 -8.58 -10.78 -0.19
CA PRO A 262 -9.59 -11.68 -0.74
C PRO A 262 -9.28 -13.16 -0.48
N ALA A 263 -8.02 -13.56 -0.30
CA ALA A 263 -7.68 -14.91 0.13
C ALA A 263 -8.20 -15.18 1.56
N MET A 264 -7.94 -14.28 2.49
CA MET A 264 -8.42 -14.32 3.87
C MET A 264 -9.94 -14.23 3.97
N ASN A 265 -10.56 -13.36 3.16
CA ASN A 265 -12.00 -13.10 3.20
C ASN A 265 -12.83 -14.06 2.34
N GLY A 266 -12.23 -14.90 1.51
CA GLY A 266 -12.92 -15.76 0.55
C GLY A 266 -13.54 -14.94 -0.60
N GLY A 267 -12.96 -13.80 -0.96
CA GLY A 267 -13.42 -12.89 -2.00
C GLY A 267 -13.40 -11.42 -1.55
N TYR A 268 -14.24 -10.62 -2.19
CA TYR A 268 -14.37 -9.18 -1.91
C TYR A 268 -15.73 -8.88 -1.27
N PRO A 269 -15.95 -9.24 0.01
CA PRO A 269 -17.19 -8.93 0.70
C PRO A 269 -17.30 -7.44 1.02
N ASP A 270 -18.49 -7.00 1.41
CA ASP A 270 -18.70 -5.65 1.91
C ASP A 270 -17.93 -5.39 3.23
N LEU A 271 -17.80 -4.13 3.59
CA LEU A 271 -17.06 -3.69 4.77
C LEU A 271 -17.56 -4.33 6.06
N LYS A 272 -18.88 -4.44 6.23
CA LYS A 272 -19.50 -5.06 7.43
C LYS A 272 -19.08 -6.53 7.57
N THR A 273 -19.06 -7.25 6.47
CA THR A 273 -18.63 -8.67 6.44
C THR A 273 -17.13 -8.78 6.72
N LYS A 274 -16.29 -7.88 6.17
CA LYS A 274 -14.85 -7.82 6.49
C LYS A 274 -14.63 -7.60 7.99
N ASP A 275 -15.31 -6.62 8.57
CA ASP A 275 -15.21 -6.31 10.01
C ASP A 275 -15.57 -7.51 10.89
N GLY A 276 -16.66 -8.19 10.56
CA GLY A 276 -17.07 -9.40 11.28
C GLY A 276 -16.05 -10.53 11.19
N LYS A 277 -15.50 -10.77 10.00
CA LYS A 277 -14.46 -11.79 9.81
C LYS A 277 -13.17 -11.45 10.54
N LEU A 278 -12.67 -10.23 10.41
CA LEU A 278 -11.41 -9.82 11.01
C LEU A 278 -11.36 -10.10 12.53
N THR A 279 -12.46 -9.93 13.23
CA THR A 279 -12.54 -10.18 14.66
C THR A 279 -12.60 -11.67 15.04
N THR A 280 -12.89 -12.55 14.10
CA THR A 280 -13.09 -13.99 14.35
C THR A 280 -11.96 -14.89 13.86
N ILE A 281 -11.23 -14.49 12.81
CA ILE A 281 -10.18 -15.31 12.20
C ILE A 281 -8.83 -15.19 12.92
N LEU A 282 -8.60 -14.11 13.65
CA LEU A 282 -7.32 -13.87 14.30
C LEU A 282 -7.17 -14.75 15.55
N ARG A 283 -5.97 -15.31 15.74
CA ARG A 283 -5.63 -16.00 16.97
C ARG A 283 -5.66 -15.03 18.14
N THR A 284 -6.34 -15.41 19.18
CA THR A 284 -6.35 -14.67 20.44
C THR A 284 -5.72 -15.52 21.56
N GLN A 285 -5.45 -14.88 22.70
CA GLN A 285 -4.96 -15.56 23.88
C GLN A 285 -5.95 -16.66 24.30
N ARG A 286 -5.44 -17.85 24.61
CA ARG A 286 -6.26 -18.90 25.21
C ARG A 286 -6.65 -18.45 26.61
N LYS A 287 -7.96 -18.52 26.93
CA LYS A 287 -8.46 -18.28 28.26
C LYS A 287 -8.11 -19.46 29.16
#